data_0008530d6afff24dad89c1caaf67fff2
#
_entry.id   0008530d6afff24dad89c1caaf67fff2
#
_cell.length_a   1.000
_cell.length_b   1.000
_cell.length_c   1.000
_cell.angle_alpha   90.00
_cell.angle_beta   90.00
_cell.angle_gamma   90.00
#
_symmetry.space_group_name_H-M   'P 1'
#
loop_
_entity.id
_entity.type
_entity.pdbx_description
1 polymer ?
#
loop_
_entity_poly.entity_id
_entity_poly.type
_entity_poly.pdbx_seq_one_letter_code
_entity_poly.pdbx_strand_id
1 'polypeptide(L)'
;MKQGDKGEEVVRVQTRLFDLGFYTYKPTGSFQTVTRSAVVAYQVASGVMSDGTVGSETMRLLFDRNAKRAEFRAQIPLTYTAQGTIVRKGRAVSWNEIRPKLSVGTSYTVMNAATGETVTLILEGGENHADCKLPPFYYERKPVLTMLQKWLGETNSFYKCAVLFELDGQQIAASIQWNGDDRVCVYFKDSLSHALNLPDIEHESNIKKAAN
;
A
#
# COMPACT_ATOMS: atom_id res chain seq x y z
N MET A 1 -21.10 12.92 1.89
CA MET A 1 -20.45 12.99 3.23
C MET A 1 -19.89 14.39 3.44
N LYS A 2 -19.91 14.87 4.66
CA LYS A 2 -19.50 16.24 5.03
C LYS A 2 -18.87 16.25 6.43
N GLN A 3 -18.38 17.38 6.84
CA GLN A 3 -17.80 17.55 8.18
C GLN A 3 -18.80 17.17 9.28
N GLY A 4 -18.34 16.36 10.23
CA GLY A 4 -19.14 15.77 11.31
C GLY A 4 -19.50 14.31 11.08
N ASP A 5 -19.50 13.82 9.84
CA ASP A 5 -19.80 12.41 9.53
C ASP A 5 -18.71 11.49 10.05
N LYS A 6 -19.10 10.26 10.38
CA LYS A 6 -18.19 9.20 10.89
C LYS A 6 -18.54 7.86 10.29
N GLY A 7 -17.58 6.94 10.30
CA GLY A 7 -17.78 5.54 9.91
C GLY A 7 -16.87 5.08 8.79
N GLU A 8 -17.11 3.86 8.33
CA GLU A 8 -16.26 3.16 7.34
C GLU A 8 -16.19 3.89 5.98
N GLU A 9 -17.29 4.49 5.54
CA GLU A 9 -17.28 5.28 4.30
C GLU A 9 -16.36 6.51 4.40
N VAL A 10 -16.24 7.10 5.59
CA VAL A 10 -15.26 8.17 5.84
C VAL A 10 -13.83 7.63 5.80
N VAL A 11 -13.58 6.47 6.41
CA VAL A 11 -12.27 5.79 6.30
C VAL A 11 -11.93 5.56 4.84
N ARG A 12 -12.86 5.03 4.06
CA ARG A 12 -12.69 4.74 2.64
C ARG A 12 -12.30 5.98 1.83
N VAL A 13 -12.99 7.11 2.05
CA VAL A 13 -12.68 8.38 1.40
C VAL A 13 -11.33 8.94 1.85
N GLN A 14 -11.03 8.91 3.14
CA GLN A 14 -9.74 9.36 3.68
C GLN A 14 -8.59 8.52 3.12
N THR A 15 -8.75 7.20 3.05
CA THR A 15 -7.76 6.29 2.46
C THR A 15 -7.51 6.66 0.99
N ARG A 16 -8.59 6.85 0.22
CA ARG A 16 -8.44 7.22 -1.19
C ARG A 16 -7.79 8.58 -1.39
N LEU A 17 -8.17 9.59 -0.60
CA LEU A 17 -7.52 10.90 -0.61
C LEU A 17 -6.04 10.81 -0.20
N PHE A 18 -5.71 9.92 0.72
CA PHE A 18 -4.34 9.62 1.11
C PHE A 18 -3.56 9.01 -0.07
N ASP A 19 -4.08 8.00 -0.74
CA ASP A 19 -3.48 7.37 -1.92
C ASP A 19 -3.25 8.36 -3.07
N LEU A 20 -4.18 9.29 -3.25
CA LEU A 20 -4.08 10.33 -4.27
C LEU A 20 -3.20 11.52 -3.85
N GLY A 21 -2.74 11.55 -2.60
CA GLY A 21 -1.83 12.56 -2.06
C GLY A 21 -2.48 13.83 -1.53
N PHE A 22 -3.81 13.90 -1.44
CA PHE A 22 -4.54 15.04 -0.89
C PHE A 22 -4.72 14.99 0.63
N TYR A 23 -4.54 13.82 1.25
CA TYR A 23 -4.64 13.61 2.69
C TYR A 23 -3.34 13.05 3.24
N THR A 24 -2.81 13.63 4.32
CA THR A 24 -1.45 13.31 4.83
C THR A 24 -1.47 12.60 6.18
N TYR A 25 -2.66 12.40 6.74
CA TYR A 25 -2.84 11.76 8.05
C TYR A 25 -3.38 10.34 7.91
N LYS A 26 -3.28 9.58 9.00
CA LYS A 26 -3.91 8.27 9.09
C LYS A 26 -5.43 8.42 8.97
N PRO A 27 -6.11 7.62 8.14
CA PRO A 27 -7.58 7.57 8.09
C PRO A 27 -8.17 7.24 9.46
N THR A 28 -9.00 8.12 9.98
CA THR A 28 -9.56 8.03 11.35
C THR A 28 -11.02 7.61 11.38
N GLY A 29 -11.69 7.64 10.23
CA GLY A 29 -13.13 7.45 10.13
C GLY A 29 -13.95 8.64 10.67
N SER A 30 -13.30 9.78 10.96
CA SER A 30 -13.96 11.00 11.39
C SER A 30 -13.74 12.12 10.37
N PHE A 31 -14.80 12.61 9.74
CA PHE A 31 -14.73 13.67 8.75
C PHE A 31 -14.62 15.04 9.47
N GLN A 32 -13.39 15.45 9.76
CA GLN A 32 -13.08 16.69 10.43
C GLN A 32 -12.53 17.73 9.44
N THR A 33 -12.10 18.88 9.94
CA THR A 33 -11.59 20.01 9.15
C THR A 33 -10.48 19.58 8.19
N VAL A 34 -9.56 18.72 8.63
CA VAL A 34 -8.46 18.20 7.79
C VAL A 34 -9.00 17.39 6.61
N THR A 35 -9.97 16.51 6.84
CA THR A 35 -10.61 15.73 5.77
C THR A 35 -11.36 16.67 4.81
N ARG A 36 -12.08 17.67 5.33
CA ARG A 36 -12.76 18.68 4.50
C ARG A 36 -11.77 19.43 3.61
N SER A 37 -10.64 19.86 4.16
CA SER A 37 -9.60 20.57 3.38
C SER A 37 -9.02 19.69 2.28
N ALA A 38 -8.78 18.40 2.55
CA ALA A 38 -8.32 17.43 1.56
C ALA A 38 -9.34 17.21 0.44
N VAL A 39 -10.63 17.15 0.78
CA VAL A 39 -11.71 17.04 -0.22
C VAL A 39 -11.76 18.29 -1.08
N VAL A 40 -11.68 19.50 -0.50
CA VAL A 40 -11.63 20.77 -1.25
C VAL A 40 -10.46 20.78 -2.23
N ALA A 41 -9.26 20.40 -1.77
CA ALA A 41 -8.07 20.35 -2.62
C ALA A 41 -8.23 19.35 -3.79
N TYR A 42 -8.83 18.20 -3.52
CA TYR A 42 -9.15 17.20 -4.56
C TYR A 42 -10.16 17.72 -5.57
N GLN A 43 -11.24 18.38 -5.09
CA GLN A 43 -12.28 18.94 -5.93
C GLN A 43 -11.74 20.04 -6.85
N VAL A 44 -10.88 20.91 -6.32
CA VAL A 44 -10.17 21.95 -7.12
C VAL A 44 -9.32 21.30 -8.21
N ALA A 45 -8.50 20.29 -7.85
CA ALA A 45 -7.66 19.57 -8.81
C ALA A 45 -8.47 18.82 -9.87
N SER A 46 -9.69 18.39 -9.53
CA SER A 46 -10.60 17.67 -10.42
C SER A 46 -11.53 18.58 -11.23
N GLY A 47 -11.49 19.91 -11.01
CA GLY A 47 -12.29 20.90 -11.75
C GLY A 47 -13.79 20.84 -11.43
N VAL A 48 -14.16 20.40 -10.23
CA VAL A 48 -15.55 20.33 -9.77
C VAL A 48 -15.80 21.31 -8.61
N MET A 49 -17.08 21.49 -8.22
CA MET A 49 -17.43 22.36 -7.11
C MET A 49 -16.67 22.01 -5.84
N SER A 50 -15.90 22.95 -5.30
CA SER A 50 -15.00 22.76 -4.16
C SER A 50 -15.66 23.18 -2.83
N ASP A 51 -16.78 22.53 -2.48
CA ASP A 51 -17.56 22.81 -1.27
C ASP A 51 -17.05 22.03 -0.04
N GLY A 52 -16.16 21.06 -0.25
CA GLY A 52 -15.65 20.17 0.79
C GLY A 52 -16.65 19.09 1.20
N THR A 53 -17.67 18.84 0.38
CA THR A 53 -18.66 17.79 0.57
C THR A 53 -18.43 16.68 -0.46
N VAL A 54 -18.39 15.42 -0.02
CA VAL A 54 -18.26 14.29 -0.92
C VAL A 54 -19.66 13.87 -1.37
N GLY A 55 -20.13 14.50 -2.44
CA GLY A 55 -21.35 14.13 -3.16
C GLY A 55 -21.11 13.02 -4.18
N SER A 56 -22.14 12.67 -4.96
CA SER A 56 -22.06 11.59 -5.97
C SER A 56 -20.99 11.86 -7.03
N GLU A 57 -20.86 13.07 -7.50
CA GLU A 57 -19.84 13.45 -8.50
C GLU A 57 -18.43 13.33 -7.92
N THR A 58 -18.19 13.91 -6.74
CA THR A 58 -16.90 13.81 -6.06
C THR A 58 -16.53 12.35 -5.79
N MET A 59 -17.51 11.52 -5.36
CA MET A 59 -17.31 10.11 -5.11
C MET A 59 -16.93 9.35 -6.40
N ARG A 60 -17.65 9.59 -7.49
CA ARG A 60 -17.37 8.97 -8.78
C ARG A 60 -15.95 9.31 -9.26
N LEU A 61 -15.53 10.56 -9.20
CA LEU A 61 -14.20 10.99 -9.61
C LEU A 61 -13.11 10.47 -8.68
N LEU A 62 -13.35 10.47 -7.37
CA LEU A 62 -12.40 10.02 -6.36
C LEU A 62 -12.04 8.52 -6.55
N PHE A 63 -13.02 7.71 -6.95
CA PHE A 63 -12.84 6.27 -7.15
C PHE A 63 -12.66 5.86 -8.62
N ASP A 64 -12.47 6.82 -9.52
CA ASP A 64 -12.06 6.54 -10.90
C ASP A 64 -10.61 6.02 -10.94
N ARG A 65 -10.30 5.13 -11.90
CA ARG A 65 -8.93 4.63 -12.11
C ARG A 65 -7.94 5.74 -12.47
N ASN A 66 -8.41 6.75 -13.17
CA ASN A 66 -7.64 7.92 -13.61
C ASN A 66 -7.86 9.14 -12.70
N ALA A 67 -8.27 8.93 -11.44
CA ALA A 67 -8.51 10.00 -10.49
C ALA A 67 -7.29 10.94 -10.39
N LYS A 68 -7.57 12.24 -10.30
CA LYS A 68 -6.51 13.28 -10.18
C LYS A 68 -5.66 13.03 -8.94
N ARG A 69 -4.35 13.24 -9.09
CA ARG A 69 -3.35 13.14 -8.03
C ARG A 69 -2.86 14.53 -7.65
N ALA A 70 -2.51 14.70 -6.40
CA ALA A 70 -1.87 15.91 -5.93
C ALA A 70 -0.47 16.03 -6.54
N GLU A 71 -0.18 17.11 -7.25
CA GLU A 71 1.15 17.39 -7.83
C GLU A 71 2.23 17.44 -6.74
N PHE A 72 1.85 17.91 -5.56
CA PHE A 72 2.72 18.03 -4.40
C PHE A 72 3.30 16.70 -3.90
N ARG A 73 2.58 15.58 -4.04
CA ARG A 73 3.09 14.27 -3.58
C ARG A 73 4.22 13.72 -4.45
N ALA A 74 4.32 14.16 -5.69
CA ALA A 74 5.47 13.86 -6.53
C ALA A 74 6.76 14.54 -6.02
N GLN A 75 6.63 15.55 -5.16
CA GLN A 75 7.74 16.34 -4.60
C GLN A 75 8.03 16.06 -3.12
N ILE A 76 7.12 15.41 -2.36
CA ILE A 76 7.49 14.90 -1.05
C ILE A 76 8.32 13.65 -1.33
N PRO A 77 9.64 13.68 -1.09
CA PRO A 77 10.39 12.44 -1.01
C PRO A 77 9.62 11.59 -0.01
N LEU A 78 9.40 10.33 -0.31
CA LEU A 78 8.94 9.35 0.67
C LEU A 78 10.04 9.30 1.75
N THR A 79 10.02 10.28 2.67
CA THR A 79 11.06 10.53 3.68
C THR A 79 11.05 9.45 4.76
N TYR A 80 10.25 8.40 4.57
CA TYR A 80 10.12 7.32 5.54
C TYR A 80 10.45 5.94 5.01
N THR A 81 10.83 5.85 3.79
CA THR A 81 11.64 4.73 3.39
C THR A 81 13.07 5.24 3.39
N ALA A 82 13.83 4.92 4.41
CA ALA A 82 15.28 4.81 4.30
C ALA A 82 15.60 3.71 3.25
N GLN A 83 14.86 3.70 2.17
CA GLN A 83 15.11 2.89 1.00
C GLN A 83 16.22 3.62 0.29
N GLY A 84 17.43 3.16 0.51
CA GLY A 84 18.57 3.48 -0.32
C GLY A 84 18.20 3.29 -1.80
N THR A 85 19.04 3.70 -2.69
CA THR A 85 18.88 3.46 -4.13
C THR A 85 18.54 1.99 -4.36
N ILE A 86 17.41 1.69 -5.00
CA ILE A 86 17.02 0.32 -5.34
C ILE A 86 18.00 -0.20 -6.38
N VAL A 87 18.87 -1.09 -5.95
CA VAL A 87 19.94 -1.67 -6.78
C VAL A 87 19.63 -3.09 -7.23
N ARG A 88 18.67 -3.75 -6.57
CA ARG A 88 18.27 -5.12 -6.90
C ARG A 88 16.96 -5.10 -7.65
N LYS A 89 16.91 -5.88 -8.71
CA LYS A 89 15.80 -5.90 -9.65
C LYS A 89 15.26 -7.31 -9.82
N GLY A 90 13.94 -7.38 -10.01
CA GLY A 90 13.24 -8.61 -10.31
C GLY A 90 12.30 -8.45 -11.50
N ARG A 91 11.67 -9.52 -11.89
CA ARG A 91 10.70 -9.53 -12.98
C ARG A 91 9.34 -9.00 -12.50
N ALA A 92 8.73 -8.07 -13.21
CA ALA A 92 7.35 -7.67 -12.92
C ALA A 92 6.39 -8.76 -13.44
N VAL A 93 5.65 -9.38 -12.54
CA VAL A 93 4.67 -10.43 -12.85
C VAL A 93 3.33 -10.02 -12.26
N SER A 94 2.23 -10.22 -13.02
CA SER A 94 0.89 -9.85 -12.55
C SER A 94 0.41 -10.78 -11.44
N TRP A 95 -0.48 -10.26 -10.60
CA TRP A 95 -1.10 -11.05 -9.54
C TRP A 95 -1.82 -12.29 -10.09
N ASN A 96 -2.50 -12.15 -11.22
CA ASN A 96 -3.22 -13.25 -11.86
C ASN A 96 -2.30 -14.38 -12.33
N GLU A 97 -1.05 -14.07 -12.72
CA GLU A 97 -0.06 -15.07 -13.10
C GLU A 97 0.63 -15.73 -11.91
N ILE A 98 0.78 -14.98 -10.80
CA ILE A 98 1.51 -15.47 -9.62
C ILE A 98 0.62 -16.24 -8.66
N ARG A 99 -0.62 -15.80 -8.46
CA ARG A 99 -1.58 -16.37 -7.51
C ARG A 99 -1.71 -17.91 -7.64
N PRO A 100 -1.91 -18.48 -8.82
CA PRO A 100 -2.06 -19.94 -8.96
C PRO A 100 -0.79 -20.74 -8.66
N LYS A 101 0.37 -20.10 -8.56
CA LYS A 101 1.65 -20.73 -8.20
C LYS A 101 1.94 -20.67 -6.71
N LEU A 102 1.16 -19.93 -5.95
CA LEU A 102 1.34 -19.78 -4.51
C LEU A 102 0.52 -20.84 -3.76
N SER A 103 1.10 -21.37 -2.70
CA SER A 103 0.45 -22.36 -1.82
C SER A 103 0.28 -21.81 -0.42
N VAL A 104 -0.95 -21.81 0.07
CA VAL A 104 -1.28 -21.38 1.45
C VAL A 104 -0.53 -22.26 2.46
N GLY A 105 -0.03 -21.64 3.51
CA GLY A 105 0.78 -22.29 4.55
C GLY A 105 2.27 -22.42 4.18
N THR A 106 2.65 -22.10 2.95
CA THR A 106 4.06 -22.16 2.52
C THR A 106 4.79 -20.88 2.93
N SER A 107 6.06 -21.05 3.29
CA SER A 107 6.98 -19.95 3.60
C SER A 107 7.65 -19.44 2.33
N TYR A 108 7.66 -18.13 2.17
CA TYR A 108 8.31 -17.46 1.05
C TYR A 108 9.33 -16.44 1.54
N THR A 109 10.45 -16.34 0.83
CA THR A 109 11.49 -15.34 1.09
C THR A 109 11.12 -14.03 0.42
N VAL A 110 11.21 -12.96 1.20
CA VAL A 110 11.02 -11.58 0.73
C VAL A 110 12.28 -10.79 1.03
N MET A 111 12.87 -10.17 0.01
CA MET A 111 14.10 -9.39 0.09
C MET A 111 13.81 -7.91 -0.07
N ASN A 112 14.34 -7.07 0.80
CA ASN A 112 14.32 -5.62 0.58
C ASN A 112 15.15 -5.28 -0.66
N ALA A 113 14.53 -4.63 -1.65
CA ALA A 113 15.17 -4.36 -2.94
C ALA A 113 16.35 -3.35 -2.85
N ALA A 114 16.38 -2.53 -1.81
CA ALA A 114 17.45 -1.58 -1.58
C ALA A 114 18.61 -2.20 -0.78
N THR A 115 18.31 -2.85 0.36
CA THR A 115 19.34 -3.32 1.31
C THR A 115 19.81 -4.74 1.04
N GLY A 116 18.96 -5.58 0.44
CA GLY A 116 19.21 -7.01 0.25
C GLY A 116 18.97 -7.87 1.50
N GLU A 117 18.51 -7.25 2.58
CA GLU A 117 18.06 -7.97 3.78
C GLU A 117 16.83 -8.81 3.45
N THR A 118 16.71 -9.97 4.06
CA THR A 118 15.62 -10.93 3.77
C THR A 118 14.79 -11.24 5.01
N VAL A 119 13.53 -11.52 4.80
CA VAL A 119 12.61 -12.09 5.80
C VAL A 119 11.85 -13.25 5.18
N THR A 120 11.38 -14.16 6.03
CA THR A 120 10.50 -15.26 5.62
C THR A 120 9.09 -14.98 6.12
N LEU A 121 8.12 -15.05 5.21
CA LEU A 121 6.70 -14.85 5.49
C LEU A 121 5.92 -16.09 5.11
N ILE A 122 4.83 -16.36 5.82
CA ILE A 122 3.95 -17.52 5.56
C ILE A 122 2.70 -17.01 4.85
N LEU A 123 2.38 -17.55 3.68
CA LEU A 123 1.17 -17.21 2.96
C LEU A 123 -0.08 -17.70 3.69
N GLU A 124 -1.03 -16.82 3.94
CA GLU A 124 -2.36 -17.16 4.49
C GLU A 124 -3.43 -17.24 3.40
N GLY A 125 -3.25 -16.54 2.29
CA GLY A 125 -4.21 -16.49 1.20
C GLY A 125 -4.10 -15.19 0.41
N GLY A 126 -5.24 -14.69 -0.02
CA GLY A 126 -5.39 -13.40 -0.69
C GLY A 126 -6.18 -13.51 -2.00
N GLU A 127 -7.14 -12.62 -2.17
CA GLU A 127 -7.92 -12.52 -3.40
C GLU A 127 -7.31 -11.50 -4.36
N ASN A 128 -6.90 -10.36 -3.83
CA ASN A 128 -6.43 -9.19 -4.58
C ASN A 128 -4.91 -9.02 -4.56
N HIS A 129 -4.23 -9.64 -3.62
CA HIS A 129 -2.78 -9.66 -3.39
C HIS A 129 -2.47 -10.80 -2.41
N ALA A 130 -1.21 -11.04 -2.10
CA ALA A 130 -0.87 -12.08 -1.13
C ALA A 130 -0.98 -11.54 0.31
N ASP A 131 -1.82 -12.18 1.12
CA ASP A 131 -1.89 -11.98 2.56
C ASP A 131 -0.91 -12.94 3.24
N CYS A 132 0.03 -12.39 3.97
CA CYS A 132 1.08 -13.14 4.63
C CYS A 132 1.13 -12.82 6.12
N LYS A 133 1.53 -13.81 6.93
CA LYS A 133 1.81 -13.64 8.35
C LYS A 133 3.27 -13.88 8.69
N LEU A 134 3.66 -13.38 9.85
CA LEU A 134 4.95 -13.68 10.46
C LEU A 134 4.98 -15.14 10.99
N PRO A 135 6.16 -15.74 11.13
CA PRO A 135 6.30 -17.06 11.76
C PRO A 135 5.63 -17.12 13.13
N PRO A 136 4.99 -18.26 13.49
CA PRO A 136 4.19 -18.36 14.71
C PRO A 136 5.05 -18.47 15.98
N PHE A 137 6.25 -19.01 15.87
CA PHE A 137 7.13 -19.22 17.04
C PHE A 137 7.92 -17.96 17.37
N TYR A 138 7.98 -17.59 18.65
CA TYR A 138 8.57 -16.34 19.14
C TYR A 138 10.01 -16.11 18.61
N TYR A 139 10.87 -17.13 18.65
CA TYR A 139 12.27 -16.99 18.25
C TYR A 139 12.46 -16.76 16.76
N GLU A 140 11.55 -17.27 15.93
CA GLU A 140 11.54 -17.05 14.48
C GLU A 140 10.87 -15.71 14.13
N ARG A 141 9.78 -15.38 14.84
CA ARG A 141 8.98 -14.18 14.64
C ARG A 141 9.71 -12.90 15.00
N LYS A 142 10.41 -12.87 16.14
CA LYS A 142 11.06 -11.67 16.65
C LYS A 142 12.07 -11.04 15.68
N PRO A 143 12.98 -11.78 15.04
CA PRO A 143 13.87 -11.23 14.01
C PRO A 143 13.12 -10.69 12.81
N VAL A 144 12.09 -11.39 12.32
CA VAL A 144 11.26 -10.98 11.19
C VAL A 144 10.51 -9.68 11.51
N LEU A 145 9.87 -9.60 12.68
CA LEU A 145 9.18 -8.41 13.16
C LEU A 145 10.13 -7.20 13.22
N THR A 146 11.30 -7.37 13.85
CA THR A 146 12.30 -6.31 13.96
C THR A 146 12.76 -5.81 12.57
N MET A 147 12.96 -6.74 11.63
CA MET A 147 13.37 -6.40 10.27
C MET A 147 12.26 -5.64 9.53
N LEU A 148 11.02 -6.12 9.63
CA LEU A 148 9.88 -5.46 9.01
C LEU A 148 9.60 -4.08 9.62
N GLN A 149 9.78 -3.91 10.94
CA GLN A 149 9.69 -2.59 11.58
C GLN A 149 10.78 -1.63 11.05
N LYS A 150 11.96 -2.13 10.77
CA LYS A 150 13.03 -1.34 10.12
C LYS A 150 12.63 -0.91 8.70
N TRP A 151 11.92 -1.75 7.94
CA TRP A 151 11.52 -1.47 6.56
C TRP A 151 10.24 -0.65 6.45
N LEU A 152 9.28 -0.89 7.32
CA LEU A 152 7.90 -0.39 7.24
C LEU A 152 7.51 0.54 8.41
N GLY A 153 8.38 0.71 9.41
CA GLY A 153 8.01 1.39 10.66
C GLY A 153 7.12 0.52 11.56
N GLU A 154 6.44 1.15 12.51
CA GLU A 154 5.54 0.46 13.43
C GLU A 154 4.40 -0.26 12.70
N THR A 155 3.83 -1.30 13.33
CA THR A 155 2.84 -2.19 12.70
C THR A 155 1.54 -1.53 12.25
N ASN A 156 1.28 -0.32 12.71
CA ASN A 156 0.15 0.51 12.30
C ASN A 156 0.52 1.58 11.27
N SER A 157 1.74 1.55 10.73
CA SER A 157 2.18 2.51 9.72
C SER A 157 1.58 2.19 8.34
N PHE A 158 1.47 3.23 7.51
CA PHE A 158 1.06 3.09 6.10
C PHE A 158 2.25 3.03 5.14
N TYR A 159 3.47 2.80 5.68
CA TYR A 159 4.65 2.74 4.85
C TYR A 159 4.67 1.50 3.99
N LYS A 160 5.16 1.68 2.78
CA LYS A 160 5.27 0.65 1.75
C LYS A 160 6.71 0.51 1.32
N CYS A 161 7.16 -0.72 1.18
CA CYS A 161 8.53 -1.03 0.83
C CYS A 161 8.60 -1.81 -0.48
N ALA A 162 9.51 -1.40 -1.38
CA ALA A 162 9.82 -2.15 -2.57
C ALA A 162 10.65 -3.38 -2.21
N VAL A 163 10.20 -4.55 -2.63
CA VAL A 163 10.83 -5.84 -2.30
C VAL A 163 10.93 -6.73 -3.52
N LEU A 164 11.71 -7.79 -3.40
CA LEU A 164 11.74 -8.92 -4.31
C LEU A 164 11.19 -10.15 -3.59
N PHE A 165 10.21 -10.77 -4.19
CA PHE A 165 9.59 -12.00 -3.71
C PHE A 165 10.20 -13.18 -4.46
N GLU A 166 10.72 -14.18 -3.73
CA GLU A 166 11.34 -15.34 -4.33
C GLU A 166 10.30 -16.42 -4.63
N LEU A 167 10.21 -16.81 -5.88
CA LEU A 167 9.34 -17.89 -6.34
C LEU A 167 10.04 -18.69 -7.42
N ASP A 168 10.17 -20.01 -7.21
CA ASP A 168 10.80 -20.96 -8.16
C ASP A 168 12.20 -20.50 -8.62
N GLY A 169 13.00 -19.97 -7.69
CA GLY A 169 14.35 -19.46 -7.96
C GLY A 169 14.38 -18.13 -8.74
N GLN A 170 13.22 -17.50 -8.97
CA GLN A 170 13.11 -16.20 -9.62
C GLN A 170 12.83 -15.10 -8.61
N GLN A 171 13.41 -13.93 -8.84
CA GLN A 171 13.11 -12.73 -8.09
C GLN A 171 11.98 -11.95 -8.77
N ILE A 172 10.86 -11.81 -8.08
CA ILE A 172 9.65 -11.13 -8.57
C ILE A 172 9.55 -9.78 -7.88
N ALA A 173 9.45 -8.71 -8.67
CA ALA A 173 9.25 -7.35 -8.16
C ALA A 173 7.89 -7.24 -7.45
N ALA A 174 7.93 -6.78 -6.20
CA ALA A 174 6.76 -6.67 -5.34
C ALA A 174 6.86 -5.43 -4.43
N SER A 175 5.80 -5.17 -3.69
CA SER A 175 5.75 -4.14 -2.65
C SER A 175 5.00 -4.67 -1.45
N ILE A 176 5.46 -4.34 -0.24
CA ILE A 176 4.83 -4.78 1.00
C ILE A 176 4.37 -3.62 1.87
N GLN A 177 3.35 -3.88 2.70
CA GLN A 177 2.91 -3.01 3.79
C GLN A 177 2.35 -3.85 4.94
N TRP A 178 2.24 -3.23 6.12
CA TRP A 178 1.55 -3.83 7.26
C TRP A 178 0.04 -4.03 7.01
N ASN A 179 -0.48 -5.13 7.54
CA ASN A 179 -1.92 -5.43 7.61
C ASN A 179 -2.27 -5.92 9.02
N GLY A 180 -2.10 -5.05 10.02
CA GLY A 180 -2.23 -5.39 11.45
C GLY A 180 -0.90 -5.77 12.09
N ASP A 181 -0.95 -6.34 13.31
CA ASP A 181 0.22 -6.47 14.17
C ASP A 181 1.20 -7.58 13.77
N ASP A 182 0.75 -8.59 13.03
CA ASP A 182 1.56 -9.75 12.65
C ASP A 182 1.37 -10.19 11.21
N ARG A 183 0.76 -9.34 10.39
CA ARG A 183 0.46 -9.59 8.99
C ARG A 183 1.00 -8.51 8.09
N VAL A 184 1.34 -8.90 6.89
CA VAL A 184 1.74 -8.01 5.80
C VAL A 184 1.03 -8.41 4.52
N CYS A 185 0.66 -7.42 3.72
CA CYS A 185 0.21 -7.64 2.35
C CYS A 185 1.39 -7.51 1.40
N VAL A 186 1.53 -8.46 0.48
CA VAL A 186 2.51 -8.44 -0.61
C VAL A 186 1.79 -8.20 -1.93
N TYR A 187 2.06 -7.07 -2.53
CA TYR A 187 1.47 -6.61 -3.78
C TYR A 187 2.39 -6.91 -4.95
N PHE A 188 1.84 -7.48 -6.00
CA PHE A 188 2.48 -7.71 -7.29
C PHE A 188 1.87 -6.78 -8.33
N LYS A 189 2.38 -6.80 -9.55
CA LYS A 189 1.78 -6.04 -10.65
C LYS A 189 0.29 -6.39 -10.77
N ASP A 190 -0.54 -5.39 -10.99
CA ASP A 190 -2.00 -5.49 -11.13
C ASP A 190 -2.75 -5.98 -9.86
N SER A 191 -2.08 -6.05 -8.69
CA SER A 191 -2.75 -6.29 -7.41
C SER A 191 -3.71 -5.15 -7.05
N LEU A 192 -4.78 -5.48 -6.34
CA LEU A 192 -5.77 -4.51 -5.86
C LEU A 192 -5.69 -4.37 -4.34
N SER A 193 -6.03 -3.19 -3.81
CA SER A 193 -6.11 -2.96 -2.38
C SER A 193 -7.34 -3.60 -1.76
N HIS A 194 -7.26 -4.03 -0.49
CA HIS A 194 -8.40 -4.58 0.25
C HIS A 194 -9.56 -3.59 0.37
N ALA A 195 -9.23 -2.35 0.74
CA ALA A 195 -10.23 -1.37 1.10
C ALA A 195 -11.01 -0.83 -0.09
N LEU A 196 -10.40 -0.78 -1.27
CA LEU A 196 -10.94 -0.03 -2.39
C LEU A 196 -11.21 -0.89 -3.62
N ASN A 197 -10.65 -2.09 -3.68
CA ASN A 197 -10.67 -2.94 -4.88
C ASN A 197 -10.11 -2.22 -6.13
N LEU A 198 -9.12 -1.34 -5.90
CA LEU A 198 -8.45 -0.53 -6.91
C LEU A 198 -6.94 -0.70 -6.81
N PRO A 199 -6.19 -0.49 -7.91
CA PRO A 199 -4.74 -0.44 -7.84
C PRO A 199 -4.25 0.61 -6.85
N ASP A 200 -3.30 0.25 -6.00
CA ASP A 200 -2.62 1.18 -5.11
C ASP A 200 -1.37 1.72 -5.81
N ILE A 201 -1.38 3.02 -6.02
CA ILE A 201 -0.38 3.71 -6.85
C ILE A 201 1.03 3.70 -6.22
N GLU A 202 1.13 3.69 -4.88
CA GLU A 202 2.43 3.60 -4.22
C GLU A 202 3.01 2.19 -4.34
N HIS A 203 2.17 1.16 -4.22
CA HIS A 203 2.57 -0.21 -4.50
C HIS A 203 3.02 -0.37 -5.95
N GLU A 204 2.23 0.12 -6.92
CA GLU A 204 2.62 0.10 -8.34
C GLU A 204 3.95 0.82 -8.59
N SER A 205 4.16 1.99 -7.97
CA SER A 205 5.42 2.73 -8.06
C SER A 205 6.60 1.93 -7.51
N ASN A 206 6.44 1.27 -6.36
CA ASN A 206 7.47 0.43 -5.76
C ASN A 206 7.79 -0.78 -6.62
N ILE A 207 6.77 -1.46 -7.14
CA ILE A 207 6.92 -2.60 -8.04
C ILE A 207 7.67 -2.17 -9.31
N LYS A 208 7.30 -1.04 -9.92
CA LYS A 208 7.99 -0.49 -11.08
C LYS A 208 9.45 -0.15 -10.79
N LYS A 209 9.74 0.41 -9.61
CA LYS A 209 11.13 0.70 -9.20
C LYS A 209 11.95 -0.56 -8.97
N ALA A 210 11.35 -1.65 -8.47
CA ALA A 210 11.99 -2.94 -8.24
C ALA A 210 12.02 -3.85 -9.49
N ALA A 211 11.33 -3.48 -10.57
CA ALA A 211 11.32 -4.23 -11.82
C ALA A 211 12.53 -3.92 -12.72
N ASN A 212 12.91 -4.93 -13.53
CA ASN A 212 13.88 -4.79 -14.63
C ASN A 212 13.26 -4.00 -15.79
#